data_42c6d752face8c0a2579982e005ed5d0
#
_entry.id   42c6d752face8c0a2579982e005ed5d0
#
_cell.length_a   1.000
_cell.length_b   1.000
_cell.length_c   1.000
_cell.angle_alpha   90.00
_cell.angle_beta   90.00
_cell.angle_gamma   90.00
#
_symmetry.space_group_name_H-M   'P 1'
#
loop_
_entity.id
_entity.type
_entity.pdbx_description
1 polymer ?
#
loop_
_entity_poly.entity_id
_entity_poly.type
_entity_poly.pdbx_seq_one_letter_code
_entity_poly.pdbx_strand_id
1 'polypeptide(L)'
;MRNLRSYLPLIALAAILMTLAAAPATADEILDQIEQAIAMYQDGDYAGAAGELEFAAAQIRQLRAGEISAALPGPLSGWTAQDAETAAMGSGFLGGGTSASRRYEQGDAHVQVQILTDSPMLQSMAMLINNPMLLSGSGQKLVRVQGHKGALEWNEDSGSLNVVVGGNVLVQIDGSQCSRDDLTAYAEAVDYDLIEKLMSN
;
A
#
# COMPACT_ATOMS: atom_id res chain seq x y z
N MET A 1 -13.99 -31.95 49.52
CA MET A 1 -12.97 -31.89 48.45
C MET A 1 -13.64 -32.34 47.16
N ARG A 2 -14.17 -31.42 46.40
CA ARG A 2 -14.97 -31.71 45.19
C ARG A 2 -14.07 -31.60 43.93
N ASN A 3 -14.14 -32.64 43.13
CA ASN A 3 -13.29 -32.95 41.95
C ASN A 3 -13.22 -31.82 40.93
N LEU A 4 -12.04 -31.19 40.82
CA LEU A 4 -11.70 -30.15 39.86
C LEU A 4 -11.10 -30.75 38.55
N ARG A 5 -11.30 -32.05 38.29
CA ARG A 5 -10.66 -32.74 37.15
C ARG A 5 -11.53 -32.92 35.90
N SER A 6 -12.78 -32.46 35.90
CA SER A 6 -13.71 -32.76 34.78
C SER A 6 -13.93 -31.62 33.79
N TYR A 7 -13.25 -30.48 33.92
CA TYR A 7 -13.48 -29.32 33.02
C TYR A 7 -12.31 -29.02 32.03
N LEU A 8 -11.22 -29.79 32.10
CA LEU A 8 -10.07 -29.60 31.21
C LEU A 8 -10.32 -29.90 29.71
N PRO A 9 -11.22 -30.82 29.29
CA PRO A 9 -11.41 -31.07 27.86
C PRO A 9 -12.32 -30.05 27.14
N LEU A 10 -13.09 -29.22 27.86
CA LEU A 10 -14.02 -28.25 27.26
C LEU A 10 -13.37 -26.91 26.91
N ILE A 11 -12.23 -26.59 27.51
CA ILE A 11 -11.48 -25.34 27.23
C ILE A 11 -10.58 -25.49 26.01
N ALA A 12 -10.15 -26.72 25.69
CA ALA A 12 -9.31 -26.99 24.52
C ALA A 12 -10.08 -26.94 23.17
N LEU A 13 -11.41 -27.05 23.20
CA LEU A 13 -12.24 -27.04 21.97
C LEU A 13 -12.68 -25.62 21.58
N ALA A 14 -12.58 -24.63 22.46
CA ALA A 14 -12.95 -23.24 22.18
C ALA A 14 -11.82 -22.39 21.55
N ALA A 15 -10.59 -22.90 21.53
CA ALA A 15 -9.43 -22.17 21.02
C ALA A 15 -9.11 -22.43 19.52
N ILE A 16 -9.88 -23.29 18.84
CA ILE A 16 -9.64 -23.66 17.43
C ILE A 16 -10.53 -22.87 16.45
N LEU A 17 -11.37 -21.95 16.92
CA LEU A 17 -12.37 -21.30 16.08
C LEU A 17 -12.11 -19.82 15.81
N MET A 18 -10.88 -19.38 15.59
CA MET A 18 -10.65 -17.98 15.13
C MET A 18 -9.33 -17.81 14.37
N THR A 19 -9.21 -18.46 13.22
CA THR A 19 -8.42 -17.90 12.12
C THR A 19 -9.09 -18.31 10.81
N LEU A 20 -10.25 -17.74 10.55
CA LEU A 20 -10.74 -17.63 9.19
C LEU A 20 -9.91 -16.50 8.56
N ALA A 21 -8.68 -16.80 8.18
CA ALA A 21 -7.95 -15.97 7.24
C ALA A 21 -8.81 -15.95 5.97
N ALA A 22 -9.39 -14.80 5.65
CA ALA A 22 -10.04 -14.60 4.38
C ALA A 22 -8.97 -14.90 3.31
N ALA A 23 -9.11 -16.04 2.64
CA ALA A 23 -8.30 -16.33 1.48
C ALA A 23 -8.53 -15.19 0.47
N PRO A 24 -7.50 -14.71 -0.26
CA PRO A 24 -7.74 -13.76 -1.33
C PRO A 24 -8.74 -14.40 -2.30
N ALA A 25 -9.77 -13.63 -2.68
CA ALA A 25 -10.75 -14.07 -3.66
C ALA A 25 -10.02 -14.48 -4.94
N THR A 26 -10.39 -15.62 -5.49
CA THR A 26 -9.84 -16.08 -6.76
C THR A 26 -10.42 -15.25 -7.91
N ALA A 27 -9.74 -15.23 -9.06
CA ALA A 27 -10.25 -14.52 -10.25
C ALA A 27 -11.65 -15.02 -10.65
N ASP A 28 -11.94 -16.30 -10.41
CA ASP A 28 -13.23 -16.92 -10.70
C ASP A 28 -14.34 -16.35 -9.78
N GLU A 29 -14.07 -16.16 -8.49
CA GLU A 29 -15.03 -15.56 -7.54
C GLU A 29 -15.39 -14.11 -7.88
N ILE A 30 -14.44 -13.34 -8.39
CA ILE A 30 -14.69 -11.96 -8.84
C ILE A 30 -15.56 -11.95 -10.10
N LEU A 31 -15.32 -12.87 -11.02
CA LEU A 31 -16.15 -13.02 -12.22
C LEU A 31 -17.58 -13.39 -11.86
N ASP A 32 -17.79 -14.35 -10.95
CA ASP A 32 -19.12 -14.76 -10.48
C ASP A 32 -19.88 -13.56 -9.88
N GLN A 33 -19.21 -12.69 -9.12
CA GLN A 33 -19.82 -11.49 -8.57
C GLN A 33 -20.22 -10.46 -9.63
N ILE A 34 -19.38 -10.28 -10.66
CA ILE A 34 -19.70 -9.40 -11.79
C ILE A 34 -20.93 -9.96 -12.55
N GLU A 35 -21.01 -11.28 -12.77
CA GLU A 35 -22.15 -11.93 -13.41
C GLU A 35 -23.43 -11.78 -12.57
N GLN A 36 -23.33 -11.90 -11.25
CA GLN A 36 -24.44 -11.65 -10.34
C GLN A 36 -24.93 -10.21 -10.42
N ALA A 37 -24.03 -9.23 -10.45
CA ALA A 37 -24.38 -7.84 -10.62
C ALA A 37 -25.11 -7.58 -11.96
N ILE A 38 -24.68 -8.23 -13.05
CA ILE A 38 -25.34 -8.14 -14.35
C ILE A 38 -26.77 -8.69 -14.27
N ALA A 39 -26.99 -9.85 -13.63
CA ALA A 39 -28.31 -10.43 -13.45
C ALA A 39 -29.25 -9.51 -12.66
N MET A 40 -28.77 -8.96 -11.52
CA MET A 40 -29.52 -7.98 -10.71
C MET A 40 -29.89 -6.73 -11.52
N TYR A 41 -28.98 -6.21 -12.33
CA TYR A 41 -29.24 -5.06 -13.20
C TYR A 41 -30.34 -5.36 -14.23
N GLN A 42 -30.32 -6.56 -14.83
CA GLN A 42 -31.35 -7.00 -15.81
C GLN A 42 -32.72 -7.17 -15.15
N ASP A 43 -32.79 -7.60 -13.90
CA ASP A 43 -34.00 -7.74 -13.11
C ASP A 43 -34.53 -6.39 -12.55
N GLY A 44 -33.77 -5.28 -12.76
CA GLY A 44 -34.15 -3.93 -12.30
C GLY A 44 -33.75 -3.63 -10.88
N ASP A 45 -33.02 -4.52 -10.21
CA ASP A 45 -32.40 -4.24 -8.90
C ASP A 45 -31.06 -3.47 -9.07
N TYR A 46 -31.19 -2.20 -9.39
CA TYR A 46 -30.03 -1.33 -9.62
C TYR A 46 -29.21 -1.09 -8.35
N ALA A 47 -29.85 -1.11 -7.17
CA ALA A 47 -29.15 -0.89 -5.90
C ALA A 47 -28.30 -2.12 -5.53
N GLY A 48 -28.85 -3.33 -5.68
CA GLY A 48 -28.11 -4.57 -5.49
C GLY A 48 -26.96 -4.71 -6.49
N ALA A 49 -27.21 -4.44 -7.78
CA ALA A 49 -26.18 -4.47 -8.81
C ALA A 49 -25.03 -3.51 -8.52
N ALA A 50 -25.30 -2.28 -8.06
CA ALA A 50 -24.28 -1.33 -7.70
C ALA A 50 -23.42 -1.82 -6.51
N GLY A 51 -24.06 -2.43 -5.49
CA GLY A 51 -23.36 -2.99 -4.34
C GLY A 51 -22.41 -4.13 -4.71
N GLU A 52 -22.85 -5.08 -5.57
CA GLU A 52 -22.00 -6.18 -6.04
C GLU A 52 -20.82 -5.68 -6.90
N LEU A 53 -21.05 -4.68 -7.75
CA LEU A 53 -19.97 -4.09 -8.54
C LEU A 53 -18.95 -3.35 -7.66
N GLU A 54 -19.37 -2.64 -6.62
CA GLU A 54 -18.48 -1.99 -5.66
C GLU A 54 -17.64 -3.03 -4.91
N PHE A 55 -18.24 -4.15 -4.53
CA PHE A 55 -17.54 -5.24 -3.86
C PHE A 55 -16.51 -5.91 -4.79
N ALA A 56 -16.89 -6.26 -6.01
CA ALA A 56 -15.97 -6.79 -7.02
C ALA A 56 -14.81 -5.81 -7.31
N ALA A 57 -15.11 -4.53 -7.44
CA ALA A 57 -14.10 -3.50 -7.64
C ALA A 57 -13.14 -3.37 -6.44
N ALA A 58 -13.62 -3.56 -5.21
CA ALA A 58 -12.75 -3.57 -4.03
C ALA A 58 -11.79 -4.77 -4.04
N GLN A 59 -12.26 -5.94 -4.43
CA GLN A 59 -11.43 -7.14 -4.56
C GLN A 59 -10.36 -6.99 -5.65
N ILE A 60 -10.71 -6.44 -6.82
CA ILE A 60 -9.75 -6.15 -7.89
C ILE A 60 -8.67 -5.18 -7.40
N ARG A 61 -9.05 -4.12 -6.65
CA ARG A 61 -8.07 -3.21 -6.06
C ARG A 61 -7.15 -3.92 -5.06
N GLN A 62 -7.68 -4.87 -4.28
CA GLN A 62 -6.87 -5.66 -3.34
C GLN A 62 -5.86 -6.55 -4.06
N LEU A 63 -6.24 -7.20 -5.16
CA LEU A 63 -5.31 -7.96 -6.00
C LEU A 63 -4.21 -7.05 -6.55
N ARG A 64 -4.58 -5.89 -7.09
CA ARG A 64 -3.64 -4.90 -7.60
C ARG A 64 -2.68 -4.38 -6.52
N ALA A 65 -3.16 -4.17 -5.29
CA ALA A 65 -2.32 -3.79 -4.16
C ALA A 65 -1.29 -4.89 -3.84
N GLY A 66 -1.67 -6.16 -3.94
CA GLY A 66 -0.77 -7.31 -3.81
C GLY A 66 0.34 -7.30 -4.87
N GLU A 67 -0.01 -7.03 -6.14
CA GLU A 67 0.98 -6.92 -7.23
C GLU A 67 1.95 -5.76 -7.00
N ILE A 68 1.45 -4.59 -6.59
CA ILE A 68 2.27 -3.41 -6.29
C ILE A 68 3.22 -3.67 -5.11
N SER A 69 2.82 -4.50 -4.15
CA SER A 69 3.66 -4.83 -3.00
C SER A 69 4.97 -5.54 -3.38
N ALA A 70 5.00 -6.19 -4.55
CA ALA A 70 6.20 -6.84 -5.07
C ALA A 70 7.30 -5.83 -5.47
N ALA A 71 6.94 -4.56 -5.70
CA ALA A 71 7.89 -3.49 -5.99
C ALA A 71 8.57 -2.92 -4.73
N LEU A 72 8.09 -3.29 -3.53
CA LEU A 72 8.72 -2.88 -2.27
C LEU A 72 10.07 -3.58 -2.10
N PRO A 73 11.14 -2.87 -1.69
CA PRO A 73 12.47 -3.44 -1.57
C PRO A 73 12.55 -4.53 -0.50
N GLY A 74 13.51 -5.43 -0.65
CA GLY A 74 13.98 -6.28 0.45
C GLY A 74 14.73 -5.44 1.51
N PRO A 75 14.99 -6.00 2.70
CA PRO A 75 15.78 -5.31 3.71
C PRO A 75 17.21 -5.08 3.21
N LEU A 76 17.73 -3.86 3.39
CA LEU A 76 19.13 -3.55 3.13
C LEU A 76 20.05 -4.23 4.15
N SER A 77 21.35 -4.27 3.86
CA SER A 77 22.33 -4.91 4.75
C SER A 77 22.28 -4.33 6.15
N GLY A 78 22.08 -5.18 7.16
CA GLY A 78 21.96 -4.80 8.56
C GLY A 78 20.55 -4.36 8.99
N TRP A 79 19.59 -4.29 8.08
CA TRP A 79 18.20 -3.97 8.36
C TRP A 79 17.33 -5.22 8.42
N THR A 80 16.24 -5.15 9.17
CA THR A 80 15.16 -6.14 9.17
C THR A 80 13.91 -5.53 8.55
N ALA A 81 13.10 -6.34 7.88
CA ALA A 81 11.84 -5.89 7.26
C ALA A 81 10.66 -6.55 7.96
N GLN A 82 9.61 -5.79 8.16
CA GLN A 82 8.29 -6.32 8.52
C GLN A 82 7.58 -6.87 7.27
N ASP A 83 6.50 -7.62 7.45
CA ASP A 83 5.65 -8.03 6.35
C ASP A 83 5.08 -6.82 5.61
N ALA A 84 4.86 -6.97 4.31
CA ALA A 84 4.23 -5.91 3.53
C ALA A 84 2.75 -5.81 3.89
N GLU A 85 2.30 -4.59 4.11
CA GLU A 85 0.88 -4.27 4.31
C GLU A 85 0.30 -3.73 3.01
N THR A 86 -0.88 -4.19 2.64
CA THR A 86 -1.60 -3.71 1.46
C THR A 86 -2.99 -3.22 1.85
N ALA A 87 -3.42 -2.12 1.26
CA ALA A 87 -4.76 -1.59 1.46
C ALA A 87 -5.38 -1.11 0.14
N ALA A 88 -6.64 -1.49 -0.06
CA ALA A 88 -7.49 -0.90 -1.08
C ALA A 88 -8.29 0.23 -0.45
N MET A 89 -8.10 1.46 -0.91
CA MET A 89 -8.89 2.60 -0.45
C MET A 89 -10.22 2.63 -1.22
N GLY A 90 -11.33 2.63 -0.48
CA GLY A 90 -12.66 2.72 -1.09
C GLY A 90 -12.83 4.00 -1.90
N SER A 91 -13.75 3.98 -2.88
CA SER A 91 -14.09 5.13 -3.75
C SER A 91 -14.77 6.29 -3.04
N GLY A 92 -14.84 6.27 -1.70
CA GLY A 92 -15.42 7.33 -0.88
C GLY A 92 -14.69 8.69 -1.02
N PHE A 93 -14.79 9.53 0.01
CA PHE A 93 -14.34 10.91 0.04
C PHE A 93 -12.88 11.18 -0.41
N LEU A 94 -12.01 10.15 -0.46
CA LEU A 94 -10.60 10.25 -0.82
C LEU A 94 -10.25 9.67 -2.21
N GLY A 95 -11.25 9.33 -3.03
CA GLY A 95 -11.04 9.08 -4.46
C GLY A 95 -10.38 7.76 -4.81
N GLY A 96 -10.63 6.69 -4.11
CA GLY A 96 -10.25 5.31 -4.45
C GLY A 96 -8.81 5.12 -4.95
N GLY A 97 -8.04 4.25 -4.33
CA GLY A 97 -6.67 3.97 -4.74
C GLY A 97 -6.20 2.68 -4.07
N THR A 98 -4.98 2.30 -4.36
CA THR A 98 -4.33 1.19 -3.65
C THR A 98 -3.04 1.66 -3.02
N SER A 99 -2.68 1.04 -1.89
CA SER A 99 -1.39 1.26 -1.26
C SER A 99 -0.73 -0.06 -0.88
N ALA A 100 0.59 -0.07 -0.98
CA ALA A 100 1.43 -1.11 -0.41
C ALA A 100 2.52 -0.43 0.41
N SER A 101 2.79 -0.92 1.60
CA SER A 101 3.82 -0.37 2.47
C SER A 101 4.61 -1.46 3.18
N ARG A 102 5.84 -1.13 3.54
CA ARG A 102 6.71 -1.99 4.37
C ARG A 102 7.60 -1.13 5.26
N ARG A 103 7.74 -1.58 6.49
CA ARG A 103 8.62 -0.96 7.47
C ARG A 103 9.92 -1.75 7.60
N TYR A 104 11.01 -1.02 7.75
CA TYR A 104 12.37 -1.54 7.93
C TYR A 104 12.97 -0.96 9.19
N GLU A 105 13.75 -1.76 9.93
CA GLU A 105 14.29 -1.39 11.24
C GLU A 105 15.75 -1.82 11.37
N GLN A 106 16.58 -0.95 11.98
CA GLN A 106 17.96 -1.23 12.34
C GLN A 106 18.27 -0.52 13.68
N GLY A 107 18.25 -1.26 14.80
CA GLY A 107 18.32 -0.66 16.13
C GLY A 107 17.15 0.29 16.38
N ASP A 108 17.45 1.57 16.66
CA ASP A 108 16.43 2.61 16.84
C ASP A 108 15.99 3.27 15.52
N ALA A 109 16.77 3.06 14.45
CA ALA A 109 16.46 3.61 13.12
C ALA A 109 15.34 2.86 12.45
N HIS A 110 14.45 3.59 11.77
CA HIS A 110 13.39 3.00 10.94
C HIS A 110 13.17 3.78 9.65
N VAL A 111 12.84 3.01 8.62
CA VAL A 111 12.43 3.54 7.31
C VAL A 111 11.12 2.85 6.95
N GLN A 112 10.17 3.62 6.44
CA GLN A 112 8.94 3.11 5.85
C GLN A 112 8.91 3.47 4.38
N VAL A 113 8.70 2.47 3.52
CA VAL A 113 8.46 2.68 2.09
C VAL A 113 6.99 2.41 1.82
N GLN A 114 6.33 3.34 1.16
CA GLN A 114 4.93 3.24 0.76
C GLN A 114 4.77 3.58 -0.72
N ILE A 115 4.02 2.76 -1.43
CA ILE A 115 3.64 2.99 -2.83
C ILE A 115 2.14 3.25 -2.86
N LEU A 116 1.72 4.39 -3.39
CA LEU A 116 0.32 4.80 -3.49
C LEU A 116 -0.04 5.02 -4.96
N THR A 117 -1.19 4.49 -5.38
CA THR A 117 -1.75 4.74 -6.70
C THR A 117 -3.06 5.52 -6.57
N ASP A 118 -3.36 6.33 -7.59
CA ASP A 118 -4.64 7.05 -7.71
C ASP A 118 -5.01 7.89 -6.47
N SER A 119 -3.99 8.35 -5.73
CA SER A 119 -4.16 9.15 -4.51
C SER A 119 -4.32 10.64 -4.84
N PRO A 120 -5.23 11.38 -4.18
CA PRO A 120 -5.32 12.83 -4.29
C PRO A 120 -4.02 13.56 -3.94
N MET A 121 -3.19 12.99 -3.06
CA MET A 121 -1.88 13.52 -2.70
C MET A 121 -0.93 13.61 -3.90
N LEU A 122 -1.08 12.71 -4.88
CA LEU A 122 -0.29 12.69 -6.12
C LEU A 122 -0.35 14.02 -6.88
N GLN A 123 -1.55 14.59 -7.02
CA GLN A 123 -1.72 15.86 -7.75
C GLN A 123 -0.98 17.00 -7.05
N SER A 124 -1.06 17.06 -5.73
CA SER A 124 -0.36 18.06 -4.91
C SER A 124 1.15 17.89 -5.03
N MET A 125 1.66 16.68 -4.92
CA MET A 125 3.09 16.39 -5.05
C MET A 125 3.61 16.61 -6.47
N ALA A 126 2.86 16.22 -7.50
CA ALA A 126 3.23 16.48 -8.88
C ALA A 126 3.30 17.98 -9.19
N MET A 127 2.37 18.78 -8.65
CA MET A 127 2.39 20.24 -8.78
C MET A 127 3.64 20.83 -8.10
N LEU A 128 3.97 20.37 -6.88
CA LEU A 128 5.12 20.83 -6.12
C LEU A 128 6.44 20.48 -6.84
N ILE A 129 6.61 19.23 -7.27
CA ILE A 129 7.81 18.73 -7.94
C ILE A 129 8.03 19.38 -9.31
N ASN A 130 6.95 19.75 -10.01
CA ASN A 130 7.04 20.43 -11.31
C ASN A 130 7.22 21.95 -11.19
N ASN A 131 7.13 22.51 -9.99
CA ASN A 131 7.35 23.93 -9.74
C ASN A 131 8.52 24.15 -8.75
N PRO A 132 9.77 24.34 -9.25
CA PRO A 132 10.94 24.48 -8.38
C PRO A 132 10.86 25.64 -7.38
N MET A 133 10.10 26.70 -7.69
CA MET A 133 9.93 27.84 -6.80
C MET A 133 9.08 27.47 -5.58
N LEU A 134 7.98 26.72 -5.78
CA LEU A 134 7.16 26.21 -4.68
C LEU A 134 7.92 25.19 -3.85
N LEU A 135 8.68 24.30 -4.49
CA LEU A 135 9.49 23.29 -3.82
C LEU A 135 10.55 23.94 -2.90
N SER A 136 11.28 24.94 -3.39
CA SER A 136 12.27 25.65 -2.59
C SER A 136 11.64 26.41 -1.41
N GLY A 137 10.46 26.96 -1.60
CA GLY A 137 9.70 27.66 -0.56
C GLY A 137 9.19 26.74 0.56
N SER A 138 9.02 25.46 0.28
CA SER A 138 8.60 24.44 1.27
C SER A 138 9.78 23.80 2.03
N GLY A 139 11.03 24.21 1.78
CA GLY A 139 12.23 23.61 2.40
C GLY A 139 12.66 22.27 1.78
N GLN A 140 11.98 21.83 0.75
CA GLN A 140 12.28 20.57 0.05
C GLN A 140 13.28 20.78 -1.09
N LYS A 141 14.02 19.73 -1.42
CA LYS A 141 14.99 19.73 -2.52
C LYS A 141 14.56 18.80 -3.63
N LEU A 142 14.65 19.29 -4.88
CA LEU A 142 14.43 18.43 -6.04
C LEU A 142 15.57 17.42 -6.15
N VAL A 143 15.22 16.15 -6.25
CA VAL A 143 16.18 15.04 -6.46
C VAL A 143 15.72 14.19 -7.64
N ARG A 144 16.60 13.27 -8.07
CA ARG A 144 16.25 12.22 -9.02
C ARG A 144 16.61 10.87 -8.44
N VAL A 145 15.67 9.93 -8.57
CA VAL A 145 15.82 8.53 -8.16
C VAL A 145 15.50 7.68 -9.39
N GLN A 146 16.45 6.93 -9.90
CA GLN A 146 16.30 6.09 -11.09
C GLN A 146 15.60 6.80 -12.29
N GLY A 147 15.93 8.10 -12.48
CA GLY A 147 15.35 8.92 -13.56
C GLY A 147 14.07 9.67 -13.20
N HIS A 148 13.32 9.25 -12.17
CA HIS A 148 12.10 9.88 -11.70
C HIS A 148 12.39 11.13 -10.85
N LYS A 149 11.51 12.12 -10.92
CA LYS A 149 11.62 13.32 -10.10
C LYS A 149 11.07 13.06 -8.71
N GLY A 150 11.79 13.54 -7.70
CA GLY A 150 11.38 13.46 -6.32
C GLY A 150 11.62 14.75 -5.55
N ALA A 151 10.93 14.88 -4.43
CA ALA A 151 11.07 15.94 -3.45
C ALA A 151 11.63 15.34 -2.15
N LEU A 152 12.80 15.78 -1.73
CA LEU A 152 13.48 15.36 -0.51
C LEU A 152 13.37 16.47 0.54
N GLU A 153 12.82 16.13 1.67
CA GLU A 153 12.90 16.89 2.92
C GLU A 153 13.79 16.14 3.90
N TRP A 154 14.73 16.84 4.50
CA TRP A 154 15.66 16.23 5.45
C TRP A 154 15.95 17.17 6.59
N ASN A 155 15.85 16.68 7.82
CA ASN A 155 16.11 17.43 9.03
C ASN A 155 16.84 16.52 10.05
N GLU A 156 18.12 16.83 10.33
CA GLU A 156 18.99 16.11 11.27
C GLU A 156 19.06 14.60 11.03
N ASP A 157 18.18 13.83 11.66
CA ASP A 157 18.14 12.36 11.66
C ASP A 157 16.82 11.78 11.10
N SER A 158 16.00 12.63 10.50
CA SER A 158 14.70 12.25 9.96
C SER A 158 14.38 12.99 8.66
N GLY A 159 13.54 12.42 7.83
CA GLY A 159 13.11 13.06 6.60
C GLY A 159 12.18 12.22 5.77
N SER A 160 11.74 12.81 4.67
CA SER A 160 10.88 12.15 3.68
C SER A 160 11.40 12.37 2.26
N LEU A 161 11.24 11.36 1.44
CA LEU A 161 11.53 11.41 0.01
C LEU A 161 10.29 10.93 -0.75
N ASN A 162 9.72 11.83 -1.54
CA ASN A 162 8.53 11.57 -2.34
C ASN A 162 8.89 11.55 -3.81
N VAL A 163 8.68 10.42 -4.50
CA VAL A 163 9.01 10.22 -5.91
C VAL A 163 7.73 10.00 -6.70
N VAL A 164 7.54 10.74 -7.78
CA VAL A 164 6.37 10.59 -8.69
C VAL A 164 6.77 9.76 -9.90
N VAL A 165 6.04 8.68 -10.14
CA VAL A 165 6.26 7.73 -11.23
C VAL A 165 5.06 7.77 -12.18
N GLY A 166 5.29 7.99 -13.48
CA GLY A 166 4.25 7.95 -14.51
C GLY A 166 3.11 8.96 -14.34
N GLY A 167 3.15 9.80 -13.29
CA GLY A 167 2.11 10.79 -12.99
C GLY A 167 0.92 10.26 -12.19
N ASN A 168 0.84 8.96 -11.94
CA ASN A 168 -0.27 8.30 -11.23
C ASN A 168 0.17 7.40 -10.05
N VAL A 169 1.47 7.32 -9.78
CA VAL A 169 2.02 6.63 -8.61
C VAL A 169 2.92 7.55 -7.80
N LEU A 170 2.74 7.52 -6.49
CA LEU A 170 3.60 8.17 -5.52
C LEU A 170 4.35 7.10 -4.72
N VAL A 171 5.66 7.13 -4.76
CA VAL A 171 6.53 6.35 -3.87
C VAL A 171 7.00 7.29 -2.77
N GLN A 172 6.59 7.01 -1.55
CA GLN A 172 6.93 7.77 -0.35
C GLN A 172 7.86 6.96 0.52
N ILE A 173 8.96 7.56 0.92
CA ILE A 173 9.94 6.97 1.83
C ILE A 173 10.09 7.93 3.02
N ASP A 174 9.73 7.46 4.20
CA ASP A 174 9.86 8.20 5.46
C ASP A 174 10.90 7.53 6.33
N GLY A 175 11.84 8.32 6.83
CA GLY A 175 12.91 7.85 7.70
C GLY A 175 12.96 8.61 9.02
N SER A 176 13.26 7.90 10.10
CA SER A 176 13.45 8.48 11.41
C SER A 176 14.56 7.75 12.14
N GLN A 177 15.42 8.53 12.86
CA GLN A 177 16.61 8.05 13.55
C GLN A 177 17.57 7.28 12.61
N CYS A 178 17.55 7.61 11.32
CA CYS A 178 18.37 7.02 10.29
C CYS A 178 19.29 8.07 9.63
N SER A 179 20.15 7.65 8.72
CA SER A 179 20.92 8.57 7.90
C SER A 179 20.15 8.94 6.62
N ARG A 180 20.51 10.08 6.03
CA ARG A 180 20.01 10.46 4.71
C ARG A 180 20.38 9.44 3.63
N ASP A 181 21.54 8.79 3.77
CA ASP A 181 22.00 7.79 2.81
C ASP A 181 21.15 6.54 2.90
N ASP A 182 20.69 6.12 4.10
CA ASP A 182 19.74 5.02 4.27
C ASP A 182 18.41 5.33 3.57
N LEU A 183 17.86 6.54 3.77
CA LEU A 183 16.64 6.97 3.12
C LEU A 183 16.76 6.90 1.58
N THR A 184 17.87 7.41 1.04
CA THR A 184 18.15 7.43 -0.39
C THR A 184 18.37 6.01 -0.92
N ALA A 185 19.07 5.15 -0.18
CA ALA A 185 19.33 3.76 -0.57
C ALA A 185 18.01 2.95 -0.65
N TYR A 186 17.09 3.15 0.29
CA TYR A 186 15.76 2.55 0.21
C TYR A 186 14.96 3.07 -0.99
N ALA A 187 15.03 4.36 -1.29
CA ALA A 187 14.39 4.92 -2.47
C ALA A 187 14.95 4.29 -3.76
N GLU A 188 16.25 4.11 -3.85
CA GLU A 188 16.90 3.48 -5.01
C GLU A 188 16.67 1.96 -5.09
N ALA A 189 16.30 1.31 -3.99
CA ALA A 189 16.02 -0.12 -3.97
C ALA A 189 14.58 -0.49 -4.36
N VAL A 190 13.69 0.47 -4.55
CA VAL A 190 12.33 0.25 -5.09
C VAL A 190 12.39 -0.19 -6.54
N ASP A 191 11.58 -1.16 -6.93
CA ASP A 191 11.48 -1.63 -8.33
C ASP A 191 10.55 -0.71 -9.15
N TYR A 192 11.11 0.38 -9.67
CA TYR A 192 10.38 1.35 -10.50
C TYR A 192 9.97 0.76 -11.85
N ASP A 193 10.76 -0.14 -12.43
CA ASP A 193 10.44 -0.79 -13.69
C ASP A 193 9.17 -1.65 -13.56
N LEU A 194 9.04 -2.38 -12.44
CA LEU A 194 7.83 -3.13 -12.14
C LEU A 194 6.62 -2.20 -11.96
N ILE A 195 6.79 -1.09 -11.24
CA ILE A 195 5.73 -0.08 -11.07
C ILE A 195 5.26 0.43 -12.44
N GLU A 196 6.17 0.83 -13.31
CA GLU A 196 5.83 1.34 -14.66
C GLU A 196 5.10 0.27 -15.49
N LYS A 197 5.58 -0.97 -15.43
CA LYS A 197 4.94 -2.10 -16.12
C LYS A 197 3.52 -2.34 -15.65
N LEU A 198 3.27 -2.32 -14.32
CA LEU A 198 1.93 -2.51 -13.76
C LEU A 198 0.98 -1.35 -14.09
N MET A 199 1.52 -0.15 -14.35
CA MET A 199 0.73 1.02 -14.72
C MET A 199 0.44 1.12 -16.22
N SER A 200 1.15 0.37 -17.06
CA SER A 200 0.97 0.38 -18.53
C SER A 200 -0.04 -0.66 -19.03
N ASN A 201 -0.50 -1.56 -18.17
CA ASN A 201 -1.53 -2.56 -18.44
C ASN A 201 -2.92 -2.08 -17.96
#